data_2473e5f3045f460896e45b1763998493
#
_entry.id   2473e5f3045f460896e45b1763998493
#
_cell.length_a   1.000
_cell.length_b   1.000
_cell.length_c   1.000
_cell.angle_alpha   90.00
_cell.angle_beta   90.00
_cell.angle_gamma   90.00
#
_symmetry.space_group_name_H-M   'P 1'
#
loop_
_entity.id
_entity.type
_entity.pdbx_description
1 polymer ?
#
loop_
_entity_poly.entity_id
_entity_poly.type
_entity_poly.pdbx_seq_one_letter_code
_entity_poly.pdbx_strand_id
1 'polypeptide(L)'
;MTSSLGPHNEVIDLKKIITQLDAETYNGLETDFLKTKADNSLYLLKTFRNSYPKDEEIISSLKINPSSLYTLKSRLYDKIQNKLSKAESLTEEELLNQVNQIHQICYNNSKEISVAMLTKLEENLLKNDMHGELLIVYSALKQLHLFTEKYYYYSQLYNKQIAFNLTTEKAIEILGNFNRLLMQYDFSK
;
A
#
# COMPACT_ATOMS: atom_id res chain seq x y z
N MET A 1 0.39 9.10 -27.57
CA MET A 1 -0.04 9.88 -26.41
C MET A 1 -0.72 8.89 -25.46
N THR A 2 0.05 8.24 -24.61
CA THR A 2 -0.46 7.31 -23.59
C THR A 2 -0.60 8.11 -22.30
N SER A 3 -1.84 8.42 -21.94
CA SER A 3 -2.16 9.01 -20.63
C SER A 3 -1.68 8.02 -19.55
N SER A 4 -0.73 8.45 -18.73
CA SER A 4 -0.30 7.78 -17.52
C SER A 4 -1.49 7.75 -16.54
N LEU A 5 -2.30 6.70 -16.61
CA LEU A 5 -3.25 6.36 -15.55
C LEU A 5 -2.42 5.86 -14.37
N GLY A 6 -2.06 6.79 -13.48
CA GLY A 6 -1.49 6.43 -12.18
C GLY A 6 -2.51 5.61 -11.37
N PRO A 7 -2.04 4.80 -10.39
CA PRO A 7 -2.87 3.86 -9.61
C PRO A 7 -3.95 4.52 -8.75
N HIS A 8 -4.03 5.86 -8.73
CA HIS A 8 -4.89 6.64 -7.83
C HIS A 8 -6.26 7.01 -8.40
N ASN A 9 -6.66 6.56 -9.61
CA ASN A 9 -7.92 7.00 -10.23
C ASN A 9 -9.11 6.04 -10.07
N GLU A 10 -8.99 4.93 -9.36
CA GLU A 10 -10.19 4.29 -8.83
C GLU A 10 -10.64 5.03 -7.58
N VAL A 11 -11.91 5.42 -7.54
CA VAL A 11 -12.58 5.86 -6.31
C VAL A 11 -12.34 4.77 -5.28
N ILE A 12 -11.36 4.99 -4.39
CA ILE A 12 -11.10 4.10 -3.25
C ILE A 12 -12.44 3.98 -2.54
N ASP A 13 -12.99 2.77 -2.45
CA ASP A 13 -14.25 2.57 -1.74
C ASP A 13 -13.98 2.64 -0.24
N LEU A 14 -13.57 3.85 0.17
CA LEU A 14 -13.22 4.21 1.54
C LEU A 14 -14.30 3.78 2.53
N LYS A 15 -15.53 3.77 2.06
CA LYS A 15 -16.68 3.37 2.83
C LYS A 15 -16.70 1.86 3.09
N LYS A 16 -16.44 1.02 2.09
CA LYS A 16 -16.31 -0.42 2.33
C LYS A 16 -15.22 -0.71 3.33
N ILE A 17 -14.07 -0.03 3.21
CA ILE A 17 -12.98 -0.17 4.17
C ILE A 17 -13.47 0.19 5.58
N ILE A 18 -14.08 1.37 5.77
CA ILE A 18 -14.52 1.85 7.08
C ILE A 18 -15.59 0.93 7.71
N THR A 19 -16.51 0.41 6.91
CA THR A 19 -17.54 -0.51 7.42
C THR A 19 -16.97 -1.86 7.86
N GLN A 20 -15.82 -2.27 7.34
CA GLN A 20 -15.15 -3.54 7.63
C GLN A 20 -14.06 -3.43 8.70
N LEU A 21 -13.70 -2.20 9.13
CA LEU A 21 -12.74 -2.02 10.23
C LEU A 21 -13.25 -2.71 11.50
N ASP A 22 -12.33 -3.40 12.19
CA ASP A 22 -12.59 -3.91 13.53
C ASP A 22 -12.81 -2.77 14.54
N ALA A 23 -13.40 -3.10 15.69
CA ALA A 23 -13.74 -2.10 16.69
C ALA A 23 -12.51 -1.41 17.30
N GLU A 24 -11.38 -2.11 17.42
CA GLU A 24 -10.15 -1.57 18.00
C GLU A 24 -9.56 -0.51 17.06
N THR A 25 -9.39 -0.85 15.78
CA THR A 25 -8.87 0.07 14.75
C THR A 25 -9.78 1.29 14.59
N TYR A 26 -11.10 1.08 14.55
CA TYR A 26 -12.07 2.17 14.42
C TYR A 26 -12.01 3.13 15.61
N ASN A 27 -12.07 2.64 16.85
CA ASN A 27 -12.02 3.46 18.06
C ASN A 27 -10.66 4.16 18.20
N GLY A 28 -9.57 3.52 17.75
CA GLY A 28 -8.26 4.13 17.71
C GLY A 28 -8.21 5.33 16.76
N LEU A 29 -8.78 5.22 15.55
CA LEU A 29 -8.89 6.34 14.61
C LEU A 29 -9.77 7.47 15.16
N GLU A 30 -10.91 7.13 15.75
CA GLU A 30 -11.80 8.13 16.38
C GLU A 30 -11.08 8.92 17.47
N THR A 31 -10.35 8.21 18.34
CA THR A 31 -9.56 8.84 19.41
C THR A 31 -8.46 9.75 18.86
N ASP A 32 -7.75 9.30 17.80
CA ASP A 32 -6.70 10.08 17.17
C ASP A 32 -7.25 11.37 16.52
N PHE A 33 -8.43 11.31 15.86
CA PHE A 33 -9.07 12.49 15.28
C PHE A 33 -9.60 13.45 16.34
N LEU A 34 -10.11 12.96 17.45
CA LEU A 34 -10.51 13.80 18.57
C LEU A 34 -9.31 14.54 19.18
N LYS A 35 -8.18 13.86 19.40
CA LYS A 35 -6.95 14.46 19.92
C LYS A 35 -6.38 15.54 18.99
N THR A 36 -6.43 15.30 17.69
CA THR A 36 -5.88 16.20 16.67
C THR A 36 -6.87 17.29 16.24
N LYS A 37 -8.08 17.30 16.78
CA LYS A 37 -9.18 18.22 16.39
C LYS A 37 -9.46 18.18 14.88
N ALA A 38 -9.39 16.99 14.28
CA ALA A 38 -9.63 16.79 12.85
C ALA A 38 -11.13 16.52 12.59
N ASP A 39 -11.98 17.50 12.90
CA ASP A 39 -13.44 17.37 12.92
C ASP A 39 -14.03 16.88 11.60
N ASN A 40 -13.52 17.35 10.46
CA ASN A 40 -13.97 16.92 9.15
C ASN A 40 -13.66 15.45 8.87
N SER A 41 -12.49 14.97 9.30
CA SER A 41 -12.10 13.55 9.15
C SER A 41 -12.92 12.65 10.07
N LEU A 42 -13.19 13.12 11.29
CA LEU A 42 -14.05 12.44 12.25
C LEU A 42 -15.49 12.35 11.72
N TYR A 43 -16.00 13.45 11.15
CA TYR A 43 -17.32 13.46 10.51
C TYR A 43 -17.41 12.41 9.40
N LEU A 44 -16.43 12.35 8.49
CA LEU A 44 -16.41 11.36 7.42
C LEU A 44 -16.33 9.93 7.96
N LEU A 45 -15.47 9.68 8.95
CA LEU A 45 -15.32 8.36 9.56
C LEU A 45 -16.66 7.86 10.11
N LYS A 46 -17.37 8.71 10.89
CA LYS A 46 -18.68 8.38 11.47
C LYS A 46 -19.76 8.22 10.41
N THR A 47 -19.79 9.12 9.45
CA THR A 47 -20.79 9.11 8.39
C THR A 47 -20.67 7.87 7.52
N PHE A 48 -19.46 7.51 7.12
CA PHE A 48 -19.23 6.30 6.33
C PHE A 48 -19.44 4.98 7.12
N ARG A 49 -19.33 4.99 8.43
CA ARG A 49 -19.67 3.82 9.26
C ARG A 49 -21.18 3.56 9.30
N ASN A 50 -21.97 4.63 9.38
CA ASN A 50 -23.39 4.54 9.70
C ASN A 50 -24.34 4.69 8.49
N SER A 51 -23.91 5.34 7.43
CA SER A 51 -24.77 5.67 6.29
C SER A 51 -24.04 5.65 4.96
N TYR A 52 -24.80 5.83 3.85
CA TYR A 52 -24.28 5.84 2.48
C TYR A 52 -24.56 7.21 1.80
N PRO A 53 -23.99 8.33 2.32
CA PRO A 53 -24.23 9.64 1.75
C PRO A 53 -23.60 9.78 0.38
N LYS A 54 -24.23 10.56 -0.47
CA LYS A 54 -23.65 11.03 -1.73
C LYS A 54 -22.62 12.13 -1.44
N ASP A 55 -21.69 12.32 -2.36
CA ASP A 55 -20.65 13.35 -2.22
C ASP A 55 -21.24 14.77 -2.09
N GLU A 56 -22.35 15.04 -2.79
CA GLU A 56 -23.08 16.33 -2.71
C GLU A 56 -23.60 16.61 -1.30
N GLU A 57 -24.07 15.58 -0.59
CA GLU A 57 -24.58 15.69 0.77
C GLU A 57 -23.45 16.02 1.76
N ILE A 58 -22.27 15.38 1.58
CA ILE A 58 -21.09 15.64 2.40
C ILE A 58 -20.58 17.05 2.14
N ILE A 59 -20.47 17.47 0.88
CA ILE A 59 -20.04 18.80 0.47
C ILE A 59 -20.92 19.86 1.12
N SER A 60 -22.24 19.66 1.07
CA SER A 60 -23.22 20.59 1.65
C SER A 60 -23.10 20.65 3.18
N SER A 61 -22.95 19.49 3.83
CA SER A 61 -22.88 19.40 5.29
C SER A 61 -21.59 20.02 5.85
N LEU A 62 -20.46 19.80 5.20
CA LEU A 62 -19.14 20.34 5.60
C LEU A 62 -18.85 21.72 5.02
N LYS A 63 -19.71 22.23 4.12
CA LYS A 63 -19.53 23.51 3.41
C LYS A 63 -18.15 23.60 2.72
N ILE A 64 -17.70 22.53 2.08
CA ILE A 64 -16.43 22.43 1.38
C ILE A 64 -16.65 22.29 -0.14
N ASN A 65 -15.59 22.49 -0.93
CA ASN A 65 -15.65 22.24 -2.38
C ASN A 65 -15.31 20.78 -2.73
N PRO A 66 -15.61 20.31 -3.93
CA PRO A 66 -15.33 18.92 -4.36
C PRO A 66 -13.85 18.54 -4.26
N SER A 67 -12.93 19.45 -4.58
CA SER A 67 -11.47 19.22 -4.46
C SER A 67 -11.04 19.01 -3.02
N SER A 68 -11.61 19.77 -2.09
CA SER A 68 -11.36 19.61 -0.65
C SER A 68 -11.89 18.28 -0.13
N LEU A 69 -13.05 17.82 -0.62
CA LEU A 69 -13.59 16.51 -0.27
C LEU A 69 -12.67 15.39 -0.75
N TYR A 70 -12.16 15.47 -1.98
CA TYR A 70 -11.19 14.50 -2.50
C TYR A 70 -9.95 14.42 -1.62
N THR A 71 -9.36 15.57 -1.31
CA THR A 71 -8.19 15.65 -0.41
C THR A 71 -8.48 15.09 0.98
N LEU A 72 -9.67 15.36 1.52
CA LEU A 72 -10.08 14.85 2.82
C LEU A 72 -10.24 13.33 2.83
N LYS A 73 -10.84 12.77 1.76
CA LYS A 73 -10.96 11.31 1.56
C LYS A 73 -9.58 10.64 1.46
N SER A 74 -8.65 11.23 0.69
CA SER A 74 -7.28 10.72 0.55
C SER A 74 -6.56 10.69 1.90
N ARG A 75 -6.58 11.80 2.65
CA ARG A 75 -5.96 11.87 3.98
C ARG A 75 -6.58 10.90 4.98
N LEU A 76 -7.90 10.68 4.91
CA LEU A 76 -8.56 9.69 5.76
C LEU A 76 -8.10 8.28 5.40
N TYR A 77 -7.97 7.98 4.11
CA TYR A 77 -7.44 6.70 3.63
C TYR A 77 -6.01 6.44 4.13
N ASP A 78 -5.12 7.42 3.98
CA ASP A 78 -3.73 7.33 4.46
C ASP A 78 -3.67 7.06 5.97
N LYS A 79 -4.53 7.72 6.75
CA LYS A 79 -4.62 7.48 8.21
C LYS A 79 -5.12 6.08 8.54
N ILE A 80 -6.09 5.57 7.79
CA ILE A 80 -6.58 4.20 7.94
C ILE A 80 -5.47 3.20 7.63
N GLN A 81 -4.75 3.37 6.51
CA GLN A 81 -3.64 2.51 6.13
C GLN A 81 -2.54 2.51 7.20
N ASN A 82 -2.13 3.67 7.68
CA ASN A 82 -1.13 3.78 8.73
C ASN A 82 -1.57 3.07 10.02
N LYS A 83 -2.85 3.16 10.37
CA LYS A 83 -3.39 2.48 11.55
C LYS A 83 -3.44 0.97 11.38
N LEU A 84 -3.87 0.49 10.21
CA LEU A 84 -3.92 -0.94 9.88
C LEU A 84 -2.52 -1.57 9.84
N SER A 85 -1.53 -0.86 9.32
CA SER A 85 -0.15 -1.35 9.23
C SER A 85 0.66 -1.17 10.51
N LYS A 86 0.11 -0.51 11.54
CA LYS A 86 0.79 -0.13 12.81
C LYS A 86 2.08 0.67 12.58
N ALA A 87 2.17 1.41 11.47
CA ALA A 87 3.41 1.94 10.93
C ALA A 87 3.55 3.46 11.09
N GLU A 88 4.35 3.90 12.04
CA GLU A 88 4.92 5.27 11.98
C GLU A 88 6.41 5.29 11.56
N SER A 89 7.16 4.22 11.77
CA SER A 89 8.49 3.96 11.17
C SER A 89 8.83 2.50 11.39
N LEU A 90 8.60 1.67 10.37
CA LEU A 90 8.93 0.25 10.46
C LEU A 90 10.43 0.05 10.23
N THR A 91 11.05 -0.77 11.06
CA THR A 91 12.38 -1.30 10.82
C THR A 91 12.35 -2.31 9.67
N GLU A 92 13.50 -2.59 9.07
CA GLU A 92 13.62 -3.62 8.03
C GLU A 92 13.11 -4.98 8.49
N GLU A 93 13.41 -5.37 9.74
CA GLU A 93 12.93 -6.61 10.36
C GLU A 93 11.39 -6.65 10.45
N GLU A 94 10.76 -5.55 10.84
CA GLU A 94 9.30 -5.45 10.90
C GLU A 94 8.66 -5.51 9.51
N LEU A 95 9.31 -4.94 8.49
CA LEU A 95 8.87 -5.06 7.10
C LEU A 95 8.95 -6.50 6.61
N LEU A 96 10.04 -7.21 6.87
CA LEU A 96 10.18 -8.64 6.55
C LEU A 96 9.12 -9.49 7.26
N ASN A 97 8.83 -9.19 8.52
CA ASN A 97 7.78 -9.86 9.26
C ASN A 97 6.39 -9.63 8.63
N GLN A 98 6.10 -8.42 8.15
CA GLN A 98 4.86 -8.14 7.43
C GLN A 98 4.78 -8.88 6.09
N VAL A 99 5.89 -8.95 5.33
CA VAL A 99 5.97 -9.75 4.09
C VAL A 99 5.68 -11.21 4.35
N ASN A 100 6.24 -11.79 5.41
CA ASN A 100 5.98 -13.18 5.80
C ASN A 100 4.51 -13.43 6.21
N GLN A 101 3.82 -12.39 6.67
CA GLN A 101 2.41 -12.47 7.08
C GLN A 101 1.42 -12.20 5.94
N ILE A 102 1.86 -11.92 4.71
CA ILE A 102 0.98 -11.56 3.57
C ILE A 102 -0.12 -12.59 3.37
N HIS A 103 0.20 -13.88 3.48
CA HIS A 103 -0.80 -14.94 3.33
C HIS A 103 -1.89 -14.85 4.41
N GLN A 104 -1.50 -14.60 5.66
CA GLN A 104 -2.44 -14.42 6.77
C GLN A 104 -3.26 -13.14 6.61
N ILE A 105 -2.64 -12.05 6.16
CA ILE A 105 -3.33 -10.79 5.86
C ILE A 105 -4.44 -11.02 4.84
N CYS A 106 -4.13 -11.72 3.74
CA CYS A 106 -5.11 -11.99 2.68
C CYS A 106 -6.21 -12.98 3.10
N TYR A 107 -5.92 -13.88 4.02
CA TYR A 107 -6.87 -14.88 4.49
C TYR A 107 -7.81 -14.35 5.59
N ASN A 108 -7.29 -13.57 6.52
CA ASN A 108 -8.03 -13.13 7.71
C ASN A 108 -8.83 -11.83 7.49
N ASN A 109 -8.53 -11.09 6.44
CA ASN A 109 -9.16 -9.80 6.16
C ASN A 109 -10.00 -9.84 4.89
N SER A 110 -10.88 -8.86 4.77
CA SER A 110 -11.57 -8.63 3.50
C SER A 110 -10.59 -8.18 2.42
N LYS A 111 -11.00 -8.33 1.15
CA LYS A 111 -10.21 -7.89 0.00
C LYS A 111 -9.77 -6.44 0.14
N GLU A 112 -10.70 -5.55 0.51
CA GLU A 112 -10.47 -4.10 0.60
C GLU A 112 -9.43 -3.75 1.67
N ILE A 113 -9.50 -4.39 2.83
CA ILE A 113 -8.52 -4.22 3.92
C ILE A 113 -7.17 -4.80 3.51
N SER A 114 -7.14 -6.00 2.93
CA SER A 114 -5.91 -6.62 2.46
C SER A 114 -5.20 -5.76 1.41
N VAL A 115 -5.94 -5.23 0.43
CA VAL A 115 -5.40 -4.30 -0.57
C VAL A 115 -4.83 -3.05 0.09
N ALA A 116 -5.55 -2.44 1.06
CA ALA A 116 -5.07 -1.26 1.77
C ALA A 116 -3.75 -1.52 2.52
N MET A 117 -3.66 -2.65 3.23
CA MET A 117 -2.45 -3.05 3.95
C MET A 117 -1.28 -3.34 3.01
N LEU A 118 -1.51 -4.10 1.93
CA LEU A 118 -0.46 -4.45 0.96
C LEU A 118 0.03 -3.25 0.17
N THR A 119 -0.84 -2.29 -0.19
CA THR A 119 -0.42 -1.05 -0.84
C THR A 119 0.48 -0.23 0.10
N LYS A 120 0.17 -0.19 1.40
CA LYS A 120 1.04 0.47 2.36
C LYS A 120 2.38 -0.22 2.53
N LEU A 121 2.38 -1.56 2.56
CA LEU A 121 3.60 -2.36 2.60
C LEU A 121 4.45 -2.13 1.35
N GLU A 122 3.85 -2.07 0.14
CA GLU A 122 4.52 -1.71 -1.11
C GLU A 122 5.26 -0.37 -1.00
N GLU A 123 4.59 0.69 -0.51
CA GLU A 123 5.21 2.00 -0.31
C GLU A 123 6.42 1.94 0.63
N ASN A 124 6.30 1.20 1.73
CA ASN A 124 7.37 1.09 2.71
C ASN A 124 8.56 0.28 2.18
N LEU A 125 8.32 -0.81 1.45
CA LEU A 125 9.37 -1.60 0.80
C LEU A 125 10.12 -0.79 -0.27
N LEU A 126 9.40 0.01 -1.07
CA LEU A 126 10.00 0.92 -2.05
C LEU A 126 10.88 1.99 -1.40
N LYS A 127 10.47 2.54 -0.24
CA LYS A 127 11.25 3.55 0.49
C LYS A 127 12.53 2.98 1.10
N ASN A 128 12.56 1.68 1.38
CA ASN A 128 13.70 1.00 1.98
C ASN A 128 14.50 0.17 0.96
N ASP A 129 14.27 0.35 -0.34
CA ASP A 129 14.95 -0.35 -1.45
C ASP A 129 14.87 -1.89 -1.36
N MET A 130 13.82 -2.42 -0.71
CA MET A 130 13.59 -3.86 -0.51
C MET A 130 12.90 -4.47 -1.75
N HIS A 131 13.64 -4.52 -2.84
CA HIS A 131 13.11 -4.92 -4.15
C HIS A 131 12.80 -6.42 -4.28
N GLY A 132 13.45 -7.27 -3.49
CA GLY A 132 13.19 -8.72 -3.48
C GLY A 132 11.76 -9.03 -3.00
N GLU A 133 11.37 -8.39 -1.92
CA GLU A 133 10.11 -8.57 -1.20
C GLU A 133 8.90 -8.06 -1.99
N LEU A 134 9.10 -7.06 -2.85
CA LEU A 134 8.05 -6.50 -3.71
C LEU A 134 7.42 -7.55 -4.63
N LEU A 135 8.15 -8.60 -5.03
CA LEU A 135 7.58 -9.69 -5.84
C LEU A 135 6.43 -10.40 -5.10
N ILE A 136 6.58 -10.62 -3.80
CA ILE A 136 5.56 -11.29 -2.98
C ILE A 136 4.33 -10.39 -2.86
N VAL A 137 4.54 -9.09 -2.63
CA VAL A 137 3.47 -8.10 -2.55
C VAL A 137 2.71 -7.99 -3.88
N TYR A 138 3.42 -7.85 -5.01
CA TYR A 138 2.77 -7.74 -6.32
C TYR A 138 2.05 -9.03 -6.71
N SER A 139 2.58 -10.20 -6.35
CA SER A 139 1.89 -11.49 -6.54
C SER A 139 0.56 -11.53 -5.79
N ALA A 140 0.55 -11.10 -4.52
CA ALA A 140 -0.65 -11.07 -3.70
C ALA A 140 -1.68 -10.04 -4.23
N LEU A 141 -1.24 -8.82 -4.54
CA LEU A 141 -2.10 -7.78 -5.12
C LEU A 141 -2.71 -8.21 -6.46
N LYS A 142 -1.93 -8.86 -7.32
CA LYS A 142 -2.41 -9.44 -8.57
C LYS A 142 -3.53 -10.44 -8.32
N GLN A 143 -3.37 -11.35 -7.35
CA GLN A 143 -4.39 -12.34 -7.00
C GLN A 143 -5.66 -11.70 -6.44
N LEU A 144 -5.55 -10.70 -5.56
CA LEU A 144 -6.68 -9.97 -5.01
C LEU A 144 -7.47 -9.21 -6.09
N HIS A 145 -6.81 -8.84 -7.19
CA HIS A 145 -7.42 -8.14 -8.32
C HIS A 145 -7.75 -9.02 -9.53
N LEU A 146 -7.76 -10.37 -9.38
CA LEU A 146 -7.93 -11.33 -10.48
C LEU A 146 -9.10 -11.03 -11.43
N PHE A 147 -10.21 -10.49 -10.91
CA PHE A 147 -11.42 -10.19 -11.69
C PHE A 147 -11.63 -8.68 -11.91
N THR A 148 -10.59 -7.87 -11.84
CA THR A 148 -10.66 -6.41 -12.07
C THR A 148 -9.58 -5.98 -13.07
N GLU A 149 -9.74 -4.78 -13.64
CA GLU A 149 -8.75 -4.20 -14.55
C GLU A 149 -7.37 -4.01 -13.91
N LYS A 150 -7.31 -3.87 -12.60
CA LYS A 150 -6.05 -3.77 -11.85
C LYS A 150 -5.19 -5.03 -11.90
N TYR A 151 -5.75 -6.18 -12.27
CA TYR A 151 -4.97 -7.40 -12.50
C TYR A 151 -3.83 -7.16 -13.49
N TYR A 152 -4.12 -6.49 -14.61
CA TYR A 152 -3.11 -6.19 -15.63
C TYR A 152 -2.04 -5.22 -15.13
N TYR A 153 -2.47 -4.20 -14.36
CA TYR A 153 -1.54 -3.26 -13.75
C TYR A 153 -0.54 -3.96 -12.81
N TYR A 154 -1.02 -4.75 -11.86
CA TYR A 154 -0.14 -5.48 -10.94
C TYR A 154 0.65 -6.61 -11.64
N SER A 155 0.14 -7.20 -12.73
CA SER A 155 0.90 -8.12 -13.56
C SER A 155 2.10 -7.43 -14.24
N GLN A 156 1.93 -6.20 -14.70
CA GLN A 156 3.03 -5.42 -15.28
C GLN A 156 4.09 -5.06 -14.22
N LEU A 157 3.66 -4.61 -13.05
CA LEU A 157 4.57 -4.33 -11.93
C LEU A 157 5.35 -5.58 -11.51
N TYR A 158 4.69 -6.71 -11.37
CA TYR A 158 5.31 -7.99 -11.06
C TYR A 158 6.38 -8.37 -12.09
N ASN A 159 6.04 -8.31 -13.39
CA ASN A 159 6.98 -8.63 -14.46
C ASN A 159 8.18 -7.66 -14.51
N LYS A 160 7.93 -6.36 -14.30
CA LYS A 160 8.98 -5.35 -14.20
C LYS A 160 9.93 -5.66 -13.04
N GLN A 161 9.38 -6.06 -11.89
CA GLN A 161 10.18 -6.39 -10.71
C GLN A 161 11.01 -7.66 -10.91
N ILE A 162 10.47 -8.70 -11.61
CA ILE A 162 11.25 -9.88 -11.99
C ILE A 162 12.45 -9.46 -12.85
N ALA A 163 12.22 -8.65 -13.88
CA ALA A 163 13.30 -8.19 -14.76
C ALA A 163 14.36 -7.40 -13.99
N PHE A 164 13.95 -6.53 -13.07
CA PHE A 164 14.86 -5.77 -12.21
C PHE A 164 15.72 -6.70 -11.34
N ASN A 165 15.08 -7.63 -10.61
CA ASN A 165 15.79 -8.56 -9.73
C ASN A 165 16.77 -9.45 -10.54
N LEU A 166 16.34 -9.99 -11.69
CA LEU A 166 17.20 -10.78 -12.55
C LEU A 166 18.42 -9.99 -13.03
N THR A 167 18.24 -8.72 -13.40
CA THR A 167 19.34 -7.85 -13.85
C THR A 167 20.31 -7.59 -12.72
N THR A 168 19.81 -7.34 -11.50
CA THR A 168 20.63 -7.14 -10.30
C THR A 168 21.45 -8.38 -9.97
N GLU A 169 20.83 -9.56 -9.97
CA GLU A 169 21.53 -10.84 -9.74
C GLU A 169 22.62 -11.09 -10.77
N LYS A 170 22.35 -10.80 -12.04
CA LYS A 170 23.36 -10.93 -13.11
C LYS A 170 24.51 -9.95 -12.94
N ALA A 171 24.26 -8.73 -12.50
CA ALA A 171 25.34 -7.78 -12.22
C ALA A 171 26.21 -8.25 -11.04
N ILE A 172 25.62 -8.80 -9.99
CA ILE A 172 26.34 -9.39 -8.84
C ILE A 172 27.17 -10.57 -9.28
N GLU A 173 26.64 -11.47 -10.12
CA GLU A 173 27.36 -12.61 -10.67
C GLU A 173 28.59 -12.19 -11.48
N ILE A 174 28.43 -11.17 -12.35
CA ILE A 174 29.53 -10.64 -13.17
C ILE A 174 30.62 -10.04 -12.26
N LEU A 175 30.24 -9.25 -11.25
CA LEU A 175 31.19 -8.66 -10.29
C LEU A 175 31.93 -9.74 -9.51
N GLY A 176 31.23 -10.78 -9.06
CA GLY A 176 31.84 -11.93 -8.38
C GLY A 176 32.87 -12.66 -9.26
N ASN A 177 32.53 -12.90 -10.54
CA ASN A 177 33.44 -13.52 -11.51
C ASN A 177 34.66 -12.63 -11.78
N PHE A 178 34.47 -11.31 -11.89
CA PHE A 178 35.57 -10.35 -12.06
C PHE A 178 36.54 -10.39 -10.87
N ASN A 179 36.02 -10.32 -9.66
CA ASN A 179 36.83 -10.39 -8.44
C ASN A 179 37.61 -11.70 -8.33
N ARG A 180 37.00 -12.83 -8.71
CA ARG A 180 37.68 -14.13 -8.75
C ARG A 180 38.85 -14.14 -9.73
N LEU A 181 38.68 -13.56 -10.91
CA LEU A 181 39.76 -13.48 -11.90
C LEU A 181 40.90 -12.57 -11.43
N LEU A 182 40.61 -11.45 -10.78
CA LEU A 182 41.63 -10.58 -10.19
C LEU A 182 42.46 -11.32 -9.15
N MET A 183 41.82 -12.04 -8.23
CA MET A 183 42.55 -12.83 -7.22
C MET A 183 43.44 -13.91 -7.85
N GLN A 184 42.96 -14.61 -8.88
CA GLN A 184 43.77 -15.61 -9.59
C GLN A 184 45.01 -14.98 -10.26
N TYR A 185 44.87 -13.74 -10.77
CA TYR A 185 45.99 -13.03 -11.38
C TYR A 185 47.05 -12.62 -10.37
N ASP A 186 46.64 -12.15 -9.17
CA ASP A 186 47.53 -11.71 -8.12
C ASP A 186 48.31 -12.88 -7.46
N PHE A 187 47.72 -14.09 -7.38
CA PHE A 187 48.36 -15.28 -6.86
C PHE A 187 49.26 -15.98 -7.88
N SER A 188 49.27 -15.59 -9.17
CA SER A 188 50.10 -16.18 -10.24
C SER A 188 51.40 -15.42 -10.48
N LYS A 189 51.68 -14.36 -9.70
CA LYS A 189 52.96 -13.62 -9.66
C LYS A 189 53.81 -14.02 -8.46
#